data_be943fb3c3a94b2b7c6586fb39bda048
#
_entry.id   be943fb3c3a94b2b7c6586fb39bda048
#
_cell.length_a   1.000
_cell.length_b   1.000
_cell.length_c   1.000
_cell.angle_alpha   90.00
_cell.angle_beta   90.00
_cell.angle_gamma   90.00
#
_symmetry.space_group_name_H-M   'P 1'
#
loop_
_entity.id
_entity.type
_entity.pdbx_description
1 polymer ?
#
loop_
_entity_poly.entity_id
_entity_poly.type
_entity_poly.pdbx_seq_one_letter_code
_entity_poly.pdbx_strand_id
1 'polypeptide(L)'
;VLKYDGLAAGKGVVSAETMDEAREALRDMLLDGRFGKGRVVVEDFLTGPEFSLMCFVEGENVYPMPVAQDHKRAYDGDKGPNTGGMGAYTSLPFITDEDLEFAMEKVMRPTAKAMVAEGCPLTGVLYGGLMKTPDGVKVIEFNARFGDPETEVVLPLIDSDIANVF
;
A
#
# COMPACT_ATOMS: atom_id res chain seq x y z
N VAL A 1 -12.20 -4.16 -8.01
CA VAL A 1 -12.18 -3.80 -6.58
C VAL A 1 -12.94 -2.50 -6.37
N LEU A 2 -13.76 -2.44 -5.34
CA LEU A 2 -14.55 -1.26 -4.97
C LEU A 2 -13.96 -0.67 -3.68
N LYS A 3 -13.63 0.61 -3.70
CA LYS A 3 -13.08 1.32 -2.53
C LYS A 3 -13.95 2.55 -2.22
N TYR A 4 -14.48 2.62 -1.00
CA TYR A 4 -15.19 3.82 -0.56
C TYR A 4 -14.20 4.99 -0.40
N ASP A 5 -14.49 6.11 -1.08
CA ASP A 5 -13.65 7.32 -1.04
C ASP A 5 -14.04 8.16 0.18
N GLY A 6 -13.55 7.75 1.34
CA GLY A 6 -13.80 8.39 2.62
C GLY A 6 -13.33 7.56 3.79
N LEU A 7 -13.56 8.08 5.01
CA LEU A 7 -13.15 7.39 6.23
C LEU A 7 -14.01 6.13 6.46
N ALA A 8 -13.39 4.97 6.35
CA ALA A 8 -14.07 3.66 6.50
C ALA A 8 -13.34 2.71 7.46
N ALA A 9 -12.31 3.18 8.17
CA ALA A 9 -11.52 2.41 9.13
C ALA A 9 -11.05 1.03 8.60
N GLY A 10 -10.55 1.01 7.35
CA GLY A 10 -10.06 -0.20 6.67
C GLY A 10 -11.17 -1.15 6.19
N LYS A 11 -12.45 -0.81 6.34
CA LYS A 11 -13.59 -1.68 5.98
C LYS A 11 -14.29 -1.28 4.69
N GLY A 12 -13.82 -0.24 4.03
CA GLY A 12 -14.43 0.31 2.80
C GLY A 12 -13.87 -0.29 1.51
N VAL A 13 -13.30 -1.50 1.54
CA VAL A 13 -12.75 -2.18 0.37
C VAL A 13 -13.47 -3.51 0.17
N VAL A 14 -13.96 -3.74 -1.04
CA VAL A 14 -14.60 -5.00 -1.44
C VAL A 14 -14.01 -5.46 -2.77
N SER A 15 -13.40 -6.64 -2.76
CA SER A 15 -12.99 -7.37 -3.96
C SER A 15 -14.15 -8.25 -4.39
N ALA A 16 -14.95 -7.77 -5.33
CA ALA A 16 -16.11 -8.51 -5.83
C ALA A 16 -15.68 -9.49 -6.93
N GLU A 17 -16.06 -10.75 -6.80
CA GLU A 17 -15.82 -11.80 -7.81
C GLU A 17 -16.96 -11.85 -8.84
N THR A 18 -18.15 -11.38 -8.44
CA THR A 18 -19.34 -11.38 -9.29
C THR A 18 -19.98 -9.99 -9.39
N MET A 19 -20.75 -9.77 -10.44
CA MET A 19 -21.51 -8.52 -10.61
C MET A 19 -22.58 -8.31 -9.52
N ASP A 20 -23.10 -9.38 -8.95
CA ASP A 20 -24.11 -9.27 -7.90
C ASP A 20 -23.46 -8.85 -6.57
N GLU A 21 -22.31 -9.41 -6.22
CA GLU A 21 -21.50 -8.93 -5.09
C GLU A 21 -21.10 -7.47 -5.26
N ALA A 22 -20.67 -7.08 -6.48
CA ALA A 22 -20.32 -5.68 -6.76
C ALA A 22 -21.53 -4.74 -6.56
N ARG A 23 -22.72 -5.14 -7.02
CA ARG A 23 -23.95 -4.35 -6.84
C ARG A 23 -24.37 -4.24 -5.38
N GLU A 24 -24.24 -5.33 -4.62
CA GLU A 24 -24.54 -5.34 -3.19
C GLU A 24 -23.57 -4.42 -2.43
N ALA A 25 -22.27 -4.53 -2.68
CA ALA A 25 -21.27 -3.65 -2.09
C ALA A 25 -21.50 -2.16 -2.42
N LEU A 26 -21.82 -1.85 -3.68
CA LEU A 26 -22.15 -0.47 -4.07
C LEU A 26 -23.40 0.04 -3.37
N ARG A 27 -24.41 -0.80 -3.19
CA ARG A 27 -25.63 -0.45 -2.45
C ARG A 27 -25.32 -0.13 -1.00
N ASP A 28 -24.57 -1.02 -0.30
CA ASP A 28 -24.16 -0.84 1.09
C ASP A 28 -23.34 0.46 1.27
N MET A 29 -22.41 0.72 0.35
CA MET A 29 -21.53 1.89 0.42
C MET A 29 -22.24 3.22 0.10
N LEU A 30 -23.13 3.25 -0.88
CA LEU A 30 -23.69 4.49 -1.44
C LEU A 30 -25.14 4.76 -1.04
N LEU A 31 -25.95 3.73 -0.83
CA LEU A 31 -27.40 3.88 -0.56
C LEU A 31 -27.73 3.66 0.91
N ASP A 32 -27.19 2.60 1.52
CA ASP A 32 -27.51 2.24 2.90
C ASP A 32 -26.73 3.10 3.92
N GLY A 33 -25.81 3.92 3.43
CA GLY A 33 -25.14 4.96 4.20
C GLY A 33 -24.17 4.45 5.26
N ARG A 34 -23.67 3.22 5.11
CA ARG A 34 -22.76 2.58 6.06
C ARG A 34 -21.55 3.44 6.43
N PHE A 35 -21.02 4.18 5.47
CA PHE A 35 -19.86 5.06 5.65
C PHE A 35 -20.22 6.56 5.52
N GLY A 36 -21.52 6.89 5.38
CA GLY A 36 -21.98 8.25 5.12
C GLY A 36 -22.12 8.57 3.63
N LYS A 37 -22.14 9.88 3.30
CA LYS A 37 -22.20 10.32 1.89
C LYS A 37 -20.79 10.38 1.33
N GLY A 38 -20.53 9.66 0.25
CA GLY A 38 -19.22 9.61 -0.38
C GLY A 38 -19.29 9.12 -1.84
N ARG A 39 -18.14 8.80 -2.36
CA ARG A 39 -17.96 8.21 -3.69
C ARG A 39 -17.35 6.83 -3.55
N VAL A 40 -17.37 6.06 -4.61
CA VAL A 40 -16.68 4.78 -4.71
C VAL A 40 -15.70 4.86 -5.88
N VAL A 41 -14.48 4.48 -5.63
CA VAL A 41 -13.47 4.24 -6.66
C VAL A 41 -13.59 2.80 -7.13
N VAL A 42 -13.64 2.58 -8.43
CA VAL A 42 -13.66 1.26 -9.04
C VAL A 42 -12.29 1.02 -9.67
N GLU A 43 -11.60 -0.01 -9.21
CA GLU A 43 -10.26 -0.37 -9.66
C GLU A 43 -10.26 -1.74 -10.32
N ASP A 44 -9.27 -1.96 -11.20
CA ASP A 44 -8.99 -3.27 -11.75
C ASP A 44 -8.59 -4.24 -10.63
N PHE A 45 -8.96 -5.51 -10.80
CA PHE A 45 -8.49 -6.56 -9.90
C PHE A 45 -7.07 -6.95 -10.31
N LEU A 46 -6.11 -6.61 -9.46
CA LEU A 46 -4.70 -6.94 -9.68
C LEU A 46 -4.41 -8.37 -9.20
N THR A 47 -3.48 -9.03 -9.87
CA THR A 47 -2.99 -10.36 -9.50
C THR A 47 -1.47 -10.39 -9.48
N GLY A 48 -0.90 -10.97 -8.43
CA GLY A 48 0.54 -11.07 -8.23
C GLY A 48 0.90 -11.03 -6.75
N PRO A 49 2.17 -11.21 -6.40
CA PRO A 49 2.63 -11.03 -5.04
C PRO A 49 2.62 -9.55 -4.63
N GLU A 50 2.07 -9.30 -3.44
CA GLU A 50 2.12 -7.99 -2.81
C GLU A 50 3.49 -7.76 -2.16
N PHE A 51 3.89 -6.50 -2.08
CA PHE A 51 5.05 -6.07 -1.30
C PHE A 51 4.90 -4.63 -0.85
N SER A 52 5.66 -4.29 0.18
CA SER A 52 5.66 -2.96 0.78
C SER A 52 6.99 -2.27 0.49
N LEU A 53 6.93 -1.01 0.03
CA LEU A 53 8.08 -0.12 -0.11
C LEU A 53 7.84 1.12 0.73
N MET A 54 8.57 1.24 1.83
CA MET A 54 8.61 2.46 2.63
C MET A 54 9.75 3.36 2.18
N CYS A 55 9.52 4.66 2.19
CA CYS A 55 10.54 5.65 1.89
C CYS A 55 10.52 6.75 2.95
N PHE A 56 11.69 7.22 3.38
CA PHE A 56 11.79 8.52 4.00
C PHE A 56 11.56 9.60 2.95
N VAL A 57 10.76 10.60 3.29
CA VAL A 57 10.40 11.69 2.37
C VAL A 57 10.57 13.03 3.07
N GLU A 58 11.20 13.97 2.37
CA GLU A 58 11.25 15.37 2.71
C GLU A 58 10.95 16.19 1.46
N GLY A 59 9.71 16.65 1.34
CA GLY A 59 9.25 17.34 0.14
C GLY A 59 9.37 16.44 -1.11
N GLU A 60 10.23 16.80 -2.06
CA GLU A 60 10.47 16.00 -3.28
C GLU A 60 11.58 14.94 -3.11
N ASN A 61 12.36 15.00 -2.02
CA ASN A 61 13.41 14.04 -1.75
C ASN A 61 12.82 12.74 -1.23
N VAL A 62 13.16 11.61 -1.85
CA VAL A 62 12.62 10.29 -1.53
C VAL A 62 13.76 9.28 -1.42
N TYR A 63 13.89 8.67 -0.23
CA TYR A 63 14.94 7.72 0.13
C TYR A 63 14.33 6.37 0.46
N PRO A 64 14.52 5.33 -0.39
CA PRO A 64 13.88 4.04 -0.18
C PRO A 64 14.51 3.27 0.98
N MET A 65 13.66 2.57 1.72
CA MET A 65 14.05 1.51 2.65
C MET A 65 14.06 0.16 1.92
N PRO A 66 14.63 -0.91 2.50
CA PRO A 66 14.46 -2.25 1.96
C PRO A 66 12.99 -2.63 1.79
N VAL A 67 12.69 -3.34 0.71
CA VAL A 67 11.33 -3.87 0.48
C VAL A 67 11.00 -4.95 1.50
N ALA A 68 9.74 -5.03 1.90
CA ALA A 68 9.24 -6.04 2.82
C ALA A 68 7.93 -6.65 2.30
N GLN A 69 7.59 -7.82 2.81
CA GLN A 69 6.28 -8.42 2.60
C GLN A 69 5.66 -8.78 3.95
N ASP A 70 4.41 -8.37 4.13
CA ASP A 70 3.57 -8.74 5.26
C ASP A 70 2.71 -9.96 4.89
N HIS A 71 2.61 -10.90 5.81
CA HIS A 71 1.71 -12.05 5.72
C HIS A 71 0.37 -11.73 6.38
N LYS A 72 -0.58 -11.24 5.58
CA LYS A 72 -1.89 -10.79 6.06
C LYS A 72 -2.91 -11.91 6.26
N ARG A 73 -2.73 -13.05 5.59
CA ARG A 73 -3.66 -14.18 5.66
C ARG A 73 -3.42 -15.05 6.88
N ALA A 74 -4.51 -15.49 7.52
CA ALA A 74 -4.44 -16.23 8.78
C ALA A 74 -3.95 -17.68 8.64
N TYR A 75 -4.04 -18.29 7.45
CA TYR A 75 -3.75 -19.71 7.22
C TYR A 75 -2.68 -19.92 6.15
N ASP A 76 -2.04 -21.08 6.19
CA ASP A 76 -1.02 -21.51 5.24
C ASP A 76 -1.49 -21.41 3.79
N GLY A 77 -0.54 -21.08 2.91
CA GLY A 77 -0.80 -20.94 1.47
C GLY A 77 -1.60 -19.68 1.11
N ASP A 78 -1.42 -18.62 1.89
CA ASP A 78 -2.06 -17.31 1.69
C ASP A 78 -3.60 -17.41 1.65
N LYS A 79 -4.16 -18.14 2.64
CA LYS A 79 -5.59 -18.43 2.74
C LYS A 79 -6.20 -17.87 4.02
N GLY A 80 -7.54 -17.85 4.04
CA GLY A 80 -8.31 -17.40 5.20
C GLY A 80 -8.54 -15.89 5.23
N PRO A 81 -9.09 -15.36 6.33
CA PRO A 81 -9.37 -13.94 6.45
C PRO A 81 -8.09 -13.10 6.54
N ASN A 82 -8.18 -11.86 6.09
CA ASN A 82 -7.14 -10.86 6.36
C ASN A 82 -7.04 -10.59 7.86
N THR A 83 -5.81 -10.41 8.31
CA THR A 83 -5.48 -10.00 9.68
C THR A 83 -4.81 -8.62 9.66
N GLY A 84 -4.37 -8.12 10.82
CA GLY A 84 -3.52 -6.93 10.90
C GLY A 84 -2.06 -7.17 10.52
N GLY A 85 -1.69 -8.42 10.19
CA GLY A 85 -0.35 -8.90 9.91
C GLY A 85 0.01 -10.07 10.83
N MET A 86 0.57 -11.13 10.24
CA MET A 86 1.02 -12.33 10.97
C MET A 86 2.55 -12.37 11.12
N GLY A 87 3.21 -11.38 10.56
CA GLY A 87 4.66 -11.24 10.52
C GLY A 87 5.11 -10.74 9.16
N ALA A 88 6.31 -10.19 9.09
CA ALA A 88 6.90 -9.69 7.87
C ALA A 88 8.31 -10.25 7.66
N TYR A 89 8.79 -10.16 6.44
CA TYR A 89 10.17 -10.45 6.09
C TYR A 89 10.66 -9.50 5.00
N THR A 90 11.97 -9.40 4.85
CA THR A 90 12.65 -8.60 3.83
C THR A 90 13.55 -9.47 2.97
N SER A 91 14.25 -8.88 2.00
CA SER A 91 15.01 -9.61 0.98
C SER A 91 14.10 -10.50 0.12
N LEU A 92 13.15 -9.88 -0.54
CA LEU A 92 12.13 -10.54 -1.35
C LEU A 92 12.74 -11.07 -2.65
N PRO A 93 12.88 -12.41 -2.84
CA PRO A 93 13.57 -12.97 -4.00
C PRO A 93 12.82 -12.78 -5.32
N PHE A 94 11.55 -12.40 -5.26
CA PHE A 94 10.72 -12.16 -6.45
C PHE A 94 10.70 -10.68 -6.88
N ILE A 95 11.28 -9.77 -6.10
CA ILE A 95 11.45 -8.35 -6.48
C ILE A 95 12.87 -8.15 -7.00
N THR A 96 12.98 -7.66 -8.23
CA THR A 96 14.26 -7.36 -8.87
C THR A 96 14.65 -5.89 -8.66
N ASP A 97 15.91 -5.55 -8.98
CA ASP A 97 16.38 -4.17 -8.95
C ASP A 97 15.58 -3.30 -9.94
N GLU A 98 15.18 -3.85 -11.10
CA GLU A 98 14.36 -3.14 -12.08
C GLU A 98 12.94 -2.87 -11.55
N ASP A 99 12.35 -3.81 -10.79
CA ASP A 99 11.05 -3.58 -10.14
C ASP A 99 11.15 -2.45 -9.11
N LEU A 100 12.23 -2.42 -8.33
CA LEU A 100 12.48 -1.37 -7.33
C LEU A 100 12.72 -0.02 -8.00
N GLU A 101 13.55 0.03 -9.04
CA GLU A 101 13.79 1.25 -9.82
C GLU A 101 12.48 1.77 -10.43
N PHE A 102 11.68 0.88 -11.01
CA PHE A 102 10.36 1.23 -11.55
C PHE A 102 9.45 1.81 -10.45
N ALA A 103 9.35 1.14 -9.29
CA ALA A 103 8.56 1.61 -8.17
C ALA A 103 9.01 3.01 -7.70
N MET A 104 10.31 3.25 -7.64
CA MET A 104 10.85 4.55 -7.26
C MET A 104 10.56 5.63 -8.30
N GLU A 105 10.86 5.37 -9.59
CA GLU A 105 10.79 6.39 -10.65
C GLU A 105 9.36 6.63 -11.16
N LYS A 106 8.48 5.63 -11.09
CA LYS A 106 7.11 5.73 -11.61
C LYS A 106 6.04 5.89 -10.55
N VAL A 107 6.37 5.59 -9.27
CA VAL A 107 5.39 5.62 -8.19
C VAL A 107 5.82 6.57 -7.07
N MET A 108 6.90 6.26 -6.33
CA MET A 108 7.20 6.96 -5.10
C MET A 108 7.63 8.43 -5.31
N ARG A 109 8.59 8.67 -6.21
CA ARG A 109 9.06 10.04 -6.53
C ARG A 109 7.97 10.90 -7.18
N PRO A 110 7.20 10.42 -8.19
CA PRO A 110 6.10 11.20 -8.73
C PRO A 110 5.02 11.54 -7.70
N THR A 111 4.73 10.62 -6.77
CA THR A 111 3.77 10.88 -5.68
C THR A 111 4.25 12.01 -4.77
N ALA A 112 5.50 11.97 -4.31
CA ALA A 112 6.07 13.04 -3.48
C ALA A 112 6.07 14.39 -4.20
N LYS A 113 6.46 14.42 -5.48
CA LYS A 113 6.41 15.64 -6.30
C LYS A 113 4.98 16.17 -6.49
N ALA A 114 4.02 15.29 -6.71
CA ALA A 114 2.61 15.69 -6.84
C ALA A 114 2.09 16.31 -5.53
N MET A 115 2.44 15.75 -4.38
CA MET A 115 2.06 16.31 -3.08
C MET A 115 2.64 17.71 -2.87
N VAL A 116 3.89 17.95 -3.26
CA VAL A 116 4.49 19.30 -3.23
C VAL A 116 3.72 20.25 -4.16
N ALA A 117 3.43 19.84 -5.38
CA ALA A 117 2.71 20.64 -6.36
C ALA A 117 1.28 20.99 -5.91
N GLU A 118 0.61 20.10 -5.18
CA GLU A 118 -0.72 20.32 -4.58
C GLU A 118 -0.67 21.15 -3.28
N GLY A 119 0.51 21.58 -2.82
CA GLY A 119 0.68 22.39 -1.61
C GLY A 119 0.55 21.60 -0.30
N CYS A 120 0.69 20.29 -0.34
CA CYS A 120 0.67 19.40 0.83
C CYS A 120 1.92 18.50 0.90
N PRO A 121 3.14 19.10 0.98
CA PRO A 121 4.37 18.31 1.02
C PRO A 121 4.38 17.35 2.21
N LEU A 122 4.90 16.14 1.98
CA LEU A 122 5.12 15.15 3.02
C LEU A 122 6.53 15.32 3.60
N THR A 123 6.61 15.31 4.94
CA THR A 123 7.85 15.06 5.68
C THR A 123 7.60 13.89 6.62
N GLY A 124 8.31 12.80 6.43
CA GLY A 124 8.10 11.57 7.21
C GLY A 124 8.23 10.30 6.36
N VAL A 125 7.31 9.36 6.56
CA VAL A 125 7.34 8.07 5.86
C VAL A 125 6.20 7.99 4.86
N LEU A 126 6.55 7.76 3.59
CA LEU A 126 5.62 7.34 2.55
C LEU A 126 5.69 5.82 2.42
N TYR A 127 4.60 5.15 2.70
CA TYR A 127 4.44 3.72 2.51
C TYR A 127 3.67 3.47 1.22
N GLY A 128 4.24 2.72 0.30
CA GLY A 128 3.59 2.19 -0.89
C GLY A 128 3.26 0.70 -0.70
N GLY A 129 1.98 0.37 -0.64
CA GLY A 129 1.49 -0.99 -0.82
C GLY A 129 1.43 -1.29 -2.31
N LEU A 130 2.27 -2.19 -2.77
CA LEU A 130 2.52 -2.45 -4.19
C LEU A 130 2.26 -3.92 -4.53
N MET A 131 2.00 -4.18 -5.80
CA MET A 131 1.86 -5.54 -6.33
C MET A 131 2.72 -5.70 -7.57
N LYS A 132 3.51 -6.78 -7.63
CA LYS A 132 4.21 -7.18 -8.85
C LYS A 132 3.25 -7.98 -9.73
N THR A 133 2.75 -7.34 -10.77
CA THR A 133 1.86 -7.96 -11.76
C THR A 133 2.65 -8.39 -13.01
N PRO A 134 2.07 -9.20 -13.91
CA PRO A 134 2.69 -9.50 -15.22
C PRO A 134 2.99 -8.24 -16.05
N ASP A 135 2.25 -7.15 -15.83
CA ASP A 135 2.40 -5.87 -16.54
C ASP A 135 3.28 -4.86 -15.77
N GLY A 136 4.05 -5.31 -14.79
CA GLY A 136 4.92 -4.51 -13.95
C GLY A 136 4.32 -4.18 -12.58
N VAL A 137 4.99 -3.28 -11.85
CA VAL A 137 4.57 -2.88 -10.51
C VAL A 137 3.35 -1.97 -10.57
N LYS A 138 2.35 -2.28 -9.75
CA LYS A 138 1.11 -1.50 -9.60
C LYS A 138 0.91 -1.09 -8.15
N VAL A 139 0.19 0.02 -7.95
CA VAL A 139 -0.14 0.55 -6.62
C VAL A 139 -1.44 -0.08 -6.13
N ILE A 140 -1.43 -0.55 -4.87
CA ILE A 140 -2.62 -0.96 -4.14
C ILE A 140 -3.12 0.21 -3.28
N GLU A 141 -2.21 0.80 -2.48
CA GLU A 141 -2.52 1.92 -1.59
C GLU A 141 -1.27 2.70 -1.18
N PHE A 142 -1.48 3.89 -0.63
CA PHE A 142 -0.46 4.64 0.09
C PHE A 142 -0.87 4.84 1.55
N ASN A 143 0.14 4.91 2.42
CA ASN A 143 0.00 5.34 3.80
C ASN A 143 1.11 6.35 4.14
N ALA A 144 0.82 7.29 5.06
CA ALA A 144 1.77 8.31 5.51
C ALA A 144 2.31 7.96 6.91
N ARG A 145 2.80 6.74 7.06
CA ARG A 145 3.32 6.16 8.30
C ARG A 145 4.17 4.93 8.04
N PHE A 146 4.87 4.51 9.08
CA PHE A 146 5.51 3.19 9.07
C PHE A 146 4.49 2.06 8.96
N GLY A 147 4.88 0.98 8.27
CA GLY A 147 4.12 -0.26 8.20
C GLY A 147 4.24 -1.06 9.50
N ASP A 148 3.23 -1.80 9.84
CA ASP A 148 3.20 -2.77 10.93
C ASP A 148 2.63 -4.08 10.35
N PRO A 149 3.44 -5.16 10.31
CA PRO A 149 4.72 -5.40 10.98
C PRO A 149 6.01 -5.12 10.16
N GLU A 150 5.95 -4.50 8.99
CA GLU A 150 7.12 -4.34 8.10
C GLU A 150 8.27 -3.54 8.74
N THR A 151 7.95 -2.59 9.61
CA THR A 151 8.94 -1.76 10.30
C THR A 151 9.90 -2.59 11.15
N GLU A 152 9.42 -3.65 11.76
CA GLU A 152 10.18 -4.53 12.65
C GLU A 152 11.31 -5.27 11.90
N VAL A 153 11.14 -5.50 10.60
CA VAL A 153 12.15 -6.18 9.77
C VAL A 153 12.98 -5.22 8.93
N VAL A 154 12.52 -3.99 8.73
CA VAL A 154 13.20 -2.99 7.88
C VAL A 154 14.13 -2.10 8.70
N LEU A 155 13.69 -1.56 9.84
CA LEU A 155 14.51 -0.66 10.66
C LEU A 155 15.84 -1.27 11.13
N PRO A 156 15.92 -2.56 11.51
CA PRO A 156 17.18 -3.17 11.89
C PRO A 156 18.25 -3.20 10.78
N LEU A 157 17.86 -2.99 9.52
CA LEU A 157 18.74 -2.98 8.36
C LEU A 157 19.27 -1.57 8.02
N ILE A 158 18.84 -0.55 8.74
CA ILE A 158 19.32 0.83 8.55
C ILE A 158 20.68 0.95 9.22
N ASP A 159 21.72 1.20 8.42
CA ASP A 159 23.10 1.35 8.87
C ASP A 159 23.40 2.77 9.39
N SER A 160 22.55 3.73 9.07
CA SER A 160 22.66 5.11 9.54
C SER A 160 22.16 5.25 10.99
N ASP A 161 22.72 6.22 11.72
CA ASP A 161 22.16 6.62 13.01
C ASP A 161 20.74 7.17 12.82
N ILE A 162 19.76 6.43 13.31
CA ILE A 162 18.34 6.75 13.12
C ILE A 162 17.96 8.11 13.71
N ALA A 163 18.64 8.56 14.77
CA ALA A 163 18.42 9.87 15.37
C ALA A 163 18.85 11.03 14.47
N ASN A 164 19.74 10.76 13.51
CA ASN A 164 20.15 11.75 12.50
C ASN A 164 19.26 11.72 11.24
N VAL A 165 18.42 10.71 11.11
CA VAL A 165 17.48 10.60 9.98
C VAL A 165 16.20 11.39 10.28
N PHE A 166 15.81 11.50 11.55
CA PHE A 166 14.65 12.26 12.05
C PHE A 166 15.06 13.64 12.58
#